data_08bf290e9f59c0324587bd3fb44a59a5
#
_entry.id   08bf290e9f59c0324587bd3fb44a59a5
#
_cell.length_a   1.000
_cell.length_b   1.000
_cell.length_c   1.000
_cell.angle_alpha   90.00
_cell.angle_beta   90.00
_cell.angle_gamma   90.00
#
_symmetry.space_group_name_H-M   'P 1'
#
loop_
_entity.id
_entity.type
_entity.pdbx_description
1 polymer ?
#
loop_
_entity_poly.entity_id
_entity_poly.type
_entity_poly.pdbx_seq_one_letter_code
_entity_poly.pdbx_strand_id
1 'polypeptide(L)'
;IGIRLARAQRQPTLNLQTGYNFTFIDNEGGFGVAQGRNRGLTYGVTAAVPIFNGGNLRRLEANARANALAAEYQQADQKVVLDQAVAQTFTQYQNSLALLNVEEQNYKIALENIDIAYDRYRVGNSTPVEFRDVQRSSVTAQARLFDAEFNAKAAEIELLRLSSTISQTFLGAKQ
;
A
#
# COMPACT_ATOMS: atom_id res chain seq x y z
N ILE A 1 -1.89 22.07 2.69
CA ILE A 1 -0.55 22.65 3.02
C ILE A 1 -0.11 23.57 1.88
N GLY A 2 -0.13 23.17 0.60
CA GLY A 2 0.36 23.93 -0.56
C GLY A 2 -0.24 25.34 -0.70
N ILE A 3 -1.55 25.51 -0.49
CA ILE A 3 -2.20 26.83 -0.57
C ILE A 3 -1.70 27.78 0.54
N ARG A 4 -1.52 27.26 1.75
CA ARG A 4 -0.99 28.06 2.89
C ARG A 4 0.44 28.51 2.61
N LEU A 5 1.27 27.63 2.05
CA LEU A 5 2.64 27.93 1.67
C LEU A 5 2.69 29.03 0.58
N ALA A 6 1.86 28.91 -0.47
CA ALA A 6 1.76 29.92 -1.52
C ALA A 6 1.30 31.29 -0.99
N ARG A 7 0.39 31.32 0.00
CA ARG A 7 -0.03 32.56 0.68
C ARG A 7 1.07 33.14 1.58
N ALA A 8 1.81 32.25 2.28
CA ALA A 8 2.89 32.69 3.15
C ALA A 8 4.00 33.44 2.39
N GLN A 9 4.20 33.15 1.10
CA GLN A 9 5.17 33.88 0.25
C GLN A 9 4.82 35.38 0.03
N ARG A 10 3.58 35.79 0.38
CA ARG A 10 3.18 37.21 0.38
C ARG A 10 3.46 37.93 1.70
N GLN A 11 3.79 37.15 2.74
CA GLN A 11 4.07 37.72 4.05
C GLN A 11 5.50 38.25 4.15
N PRO A 12 5.78 39.18 5.04
CA PRO A 12 7.13 39.60 5.35
C PRO A 12 7.98 38.41 5.78
N THR A 13 9.20 38.33 5.26
CA THR A 13 10.18 37.35 5.74
C THR A 13 11.18 38.08 6.65
N LEU A 14 11.44 37.48 7.81
CA LEU A 14 12.41 37.97 8.77
C LEU A 14 13.57 36.97 8.85
N ASN A 15 14.77 37.42 8.47
CA ASN A 15 15.97 36.61 8.53
C ASN A 15 16.90 37.17 9.62
N LEU A 16 17.30 36.32 10.54
CA LEU A 16 18.31 36.60 11.53
C LEU A 16 19.60 35.90 11.09
N GLN A 17 20.66 36.71 10.94
CA GLN A 17 22.00 36.22 10.62
C GLN A 17 22.91 36.51 11.79
N THR A 18 23.68 35.52 12.22
CA THR A 18 24.74 35.65 13.19
C THR A 18 25.97 34.92 12.68
N GLY A 19 27.11 35.53 12.84
CA GLY A 19 28.37 34.95 12.41
C GLY A 19 29.51 35.37 13.35
N TYR A 20 30.40 34.46 13.61
CA TYR A 20 31.66 34.75 14.29
C TYR A 20 32.79 34.64 13.28
N ASN A 21 33.45 35.80 13.00
CA ASN A 21 34.56 35.86 12.06
C ASN A 21 35.86 35.86 12.82
N PHE A 22 36.74 34.96 12.44
CA PHE A 22 38.10 34.86 12.90
C PHE A 22 39.02 35.02 11.68
N THR A 23 39.74 36.15 11.61
CA THR A 23 40.67 36.39 10.52
C THR A 23 42.07 36.46 11.11
N PHE A 24 42.98 35.65 10.60
CA PHE A 24 44.39 35.65 10.87
C PHE A 24 45.09 36.17 9.61
N ILE A 25 45.79 37.30 9.74
CA ILE A 25 46.59 37.88 8.64
C ILE A 25 48.05 37.71 9.03
N ASP A 26 48.76 36.86 8.32
CA ASP A 26 50.20 36.68 8.42
C ASP A 26 50.82 37.11 7.08
N ASN A 27 51.47 38.25 7.05
CA ASN A 27 52.18 38.73 5.87
C ASN A 27 53.67 38.50 6.04
N GLU A 28 54.20 37.46 5.46
CA GLU A 28 55.63 37.23 5.29
C GLU A 28 56.15 37.95 4.03
N GLY A 29 56.43 39.24 4.09
CA GLY A 29 57.05 39.90 2.96
C GLY A 29 56.96 41.38 2.98
N GLY A 30 58.06 42.04 3.42
CA GLY A 30 58.32 43.50 3.24
C GLY A 30 58.13 44.32 4.50
N PHE A 31 58.93 45.31 4.65
CA PHE A 31 59.06 46.28 5.75
C PHE A 31 57.72 46.61 6.46
N GLY A 32 57.49 45.96 7.58
CA GLY A 32 56.33 46.19 8.44
C GLY A 32 55.57 44.99 8.72
N VAL A 33 55.89 44.19 9.79
CA VAL A 33 55.15 43.06 10.26
C VAL A 33 53.82 43.52 10.90
N ALA A 34 52.75 43.49 10.16
CA ALA A 34 51.40 43.64 10.73
C ALA A 34 50.78 42.26 10.94
N GLN A 35 51.05 41.65 12.09
CA GLN A 35 50.23 40.50 12.56
C GLN A 35 48.91 41.07 13.05
N GLY A 36 47.87 40.86 12.27
CA GLY A 36 46.49 41.25 12.62
C GLY A 36 45.66 40.03 13.01
N ARG A 37 45.23 39.97 14.26
CA ARG A 37 44.15 39.02 14.69
C ARG A 37 42.87 39.83 14.79
N ASN A 38 41.95 39.57 13.90
CA ASN A 38 40.61 40.15 13.98
C ASN A 38 39.60 39.09 14.42
N ARG A 39 38.90 39.33 15.52
CA ARG A 39 37.82 38.51 16.02
C ARG A 39 36.58 39.39 16.08
N GLY A 40 35.53 39.00 15.38
CA GLY A 40 34.31 39.79 15.34
C GLY A 40 33.06 38.90 15.38
N LEU A 41 32.14 39.30 16.25
CA LEU A 41 30.75 38.78 16.20
C LEU A 41 29.95 39.72 15.30
N THR A 42 29.37 39.15 14.25
CA THR A 42 28.44 39.86 13.36
C THR A 42 27.05 39.38 13.62
N TYR A 43 26.10 40.26 13.76
CA TYR A 43 24.68 39.96 13.82
C TYR A 43 23.94 40.92 12.89
N GLY A 44 22.90 40.39 12.24
CA GLY A 44 22.07 41.16 11.33
C GLY A 44 20.66 40.66 11.33
N VAL A 45 19.70 41.55 11.26
CA VAL A 45 18.29 41.25 11.06
C VAL A 45 17.84 41.88 9.76
N THR A 46 17.31 41.07 8.85
CA THR A 46 16.79 41.53 7.57
C THR A 46 15.31 41.21 7.47
N ALA A 47 14.48 42.23 7.30
CA ALA A 47 13.05 42.08 6.99
C ALA A 47 12.85 42.40 5.50
N ALA A 48 12.25 41.46 4.76
CA ALA A 48 11.95 41.65 3.34
C ALA A 48 10.44 41.45 3.09
N VAL A 49 9.84 42.42 2.39
CA VAL A 49 8.43 42.40 2.01
C VAL A 49 8.33 42.47 0.48
N PRO A 50 7.75 41.47 -0.20
CA PRO A 50 7.53 41.54 -1.63
C PRO A 50 6.42 42.55 -1.96
N ILE A 51 6.75 43.74 -2.45
CA ILE A 51 5.76 44.77 -2.80
C ILE A 51 5.11 44.49 -4.16
N PHE A 52 5.90 44.08 -5.15
CA PHE A 52 5.42 43.77 -6.49
C PHE A 52 6.27 42.68 -7.12
N ASN A 53 5.61 41.64 -7.66
CA ASN A 53 6.26 40.50 -8.29
C ASN A 53 5.54 40.11 -9.62
N GLY A 54 5.15 41.12 -10.43
CA GLY A 54 4.53 40.89 -11.75
C GLY A 54 3.33 39.92 -11.74
N GLY A 55 2.59 39.78 -10.63
CA GLY A 55 1.46 38.85 -10.50
C GLY A 55 1.88 37.40 -10.25
N ASN A 56 3.17 37.08 -10.16
CA ASN A 56 3.66 35.70 -10.00
C ASN A 56 3.11 35.04 -8.71
N LEU A 57 3.03 35.74 -7.60
CA LEU A 57 2.49 35.22 -6.34
C LEU A 57 0.99 34.88 -6.44
N ARG A 58 0.22 35.65 -7.24
CA ARG A 58 -1.19 35.33 -7.51
C ARG A 58 -1.31 34.08 -8.35
N ARG A 59 -0.46 33.92 -9.36
CA ARG A 59 -0.40 32.74 -10.23
C ARG A 59 -0.03 31.49 -9.41
N LEU A 60 0.96 31.57 -8.54
CA LEU A 60 1.36 30.47 -7.64
C LEU A 60 0.23 30.05 -6.71
N GLU A 61 -0.53 31.01 -6.14
CA GLU A 61 -1.69 30.69 -5.32
C GLU A 61 -2.80 30.05 -6.14
N ALA A 62 -3.08 30.53 -7.34
CA ALA A 62 -4.06 29.91 -8.24
C ALA A 62 -3.66 28.48 -8.63
N ASN A 63 -2.39 28.26 -8.97
CA ASN A 63 -1.88 26.92 -9.26
C ASN A 63 -1.97 26.00 -8.03
N ALA A 64 -1.65 26.50 -6.84
CA ALA A 64 -1.78 25.71 -5.60
C ALA A 64 -3.23 25.31 -5.29
N ARG A 65 -4.20 26.18 -5.62
CA ARG A 65 -5.64 25.87 -5.50
C ARG A 65 -6.07 24.81 -6.54
N ALA A 66 -5.62 24.97 -7.79
CA ALA A 66 -5.91 23.99 -8.84
C ALA A 66 -5.33 22.61 -8.51
N ASN A 67 -4.10 22.55 -8.01
CA ASN A 67 -3.47 21.31 -7.56
C ASN A 67 -4.19 20.67 -6.36
N ALA A 68 -4.69 21.48 -5.43
CA ALA A 68 -5.49 20.98 -4.30
C ALA A 68 -6.82 20.36 -4.78
N LEU A 69 -7.50 21.01 -5.73
CA LEU A 69 -8.73 20.51 -6.32
C LEU A 69 -8.48 19.23 -7.13
N ALA A 70 -7.39 19.19 -7.91
CA ALA A 70 -7.00 17.98 -8.63
C ALA A 70 -6.73 16.79 -7.67
N ALA A 71 -6.05 17.04 -6.54
CA ALA A 71 -5.82 16.03 -5.52
C ALA A 71 -7.12 15.54 -4.86
N GLU A 72 -8.10 16.42 -4.67
CA GLU A 72 -9.42 16.07 -4.14
C GLU A 72 -10.19 15.15 -5.11
N TYR A 73 -10.17 15.46 -6.41
CA TYR A 73 -10.75 14.59 -7.42
C TYR A 73 -10.04 13.24 -7.54
N GLN A 74 -8.70 13.23 -7.46
CA GLN A 74 -7.94 11.98 -7.43
C GLN A 74 -8.30 11.11 -6.22
N GLN A 75 -8.50 11.72 -5.05
CA GLN A 75 -8.95 11.01 -3.86
C GLN A 75 -10.36 10.42 -4.05
N ALA A 76 -11.28 11.18 -4.65
CA ALA A 76 -12.63 10.71 -4.94
C ALA A 76 -12.61 9.53 -5.93
N ASP A 77 -11.80 9.61 -6.98
CA ASP A 77 -11.60 8.55 -7.96
C ASP A 77 -11.04 7.27 -7.32
N GLN A 78 -9.98 7.40 -6.50
CA GLN A 78 -9.41 6.28 -5.77
C GLN A 78 -10.41 5.61 -4.83
N LYS A 79 -11.31 6.38 -4.22
CA LYS A 79 -12.37 5.83 -3.39
C LYS A 79 -13.34 4.98 -4.20
N VAL A 80 -13.76 5.45 -5.38
CA VAL A 80 -14.63 4.68 -6.28
C VAL A 80 -13.97 3.38 -6.73
N VAL A 81 -12.69 3.44 -7.10
CA VAL A 81 -11.90 2.24 -7.47
C VAL A 81 -11.81 1.24 -6.32
N LEU A 82 -11.60 1.73 -5.10
CA LEU A 82 -11.55 0.86 -3.92
C LEU A 82 -12.91 0.21 -3.63
N ASP A 83 -13.99 0.98 -3.67
CA ASP A 83 -15.35 0.49 -3.45
C ASP A 83 -15.71 -0.59 -4.49
N GLN A 84 -15.31 -0.39 -5.75
CA GLN A 84 -15.49 -1.37 -6.82
C GLN A 84 -14.66 -2.65 -6.57
N ALA A 85 -13.39 -2.51 -6.18
CA ALA A 85 -12.53 -3.64 -5.87
C ALA A 85 -13.09 -4.48 -4.71
N VAL A 86 -13.58 -3.85 -3.65
CA VAL A 86 -14.22 -4.52 -2.51
C VAL A 86 -15.47 -5.29 -2.96
N ALA A 87 -16.36 -4.66 -3.74
CA ALA A 87 -17.59 -5.30 -4.23
C ALA A 87 -17.28 -6.52 -5.11
N GLN A 88 -16.30 -6.40 -6.00
CA GLN A 88 -15.87 -7.50 -6.86
C GLN A 88 -15.27 -8.66 -6.06
N THR A 89 -14.36 -8.37 -5.14
CA THR A 89 -13.72 -9.40 -4.30
C THR A 89 -14.71 -10.07 -3.37
N PHE A 90 -15.69 -9.32 -2.85
CA PHE A 90 -16.76 -9.88 -2.03
C PHE A 90 -17.64 -10.87 -2.82
N THR A 91 -18.02 -10.52 -4.04
CA THR A 91 -18.75 -11.42 -4.94
C THR A 91 -17.93 -12.68 -5.24
N GLN A 92 -16.63 -12.52 -5.50
CA GLN A 92 -15.74 -13.66 -5.72
C GLN A 92 -15.65 -14.57 -4.49
N TYR A 93 -15.55 -14.01 -3.29
CA TYR A 93 -15.53 -14.75 -2.05
C TYR A 93 -16.82 -15.57 -1.86
N GLN A 94 -17.98 -14.95 -2.07
CA GLN A 94 -19.27 -15.66 -1.99
C GLN A 94 -19.35 -16.83 -2.98
N ASN A 95 -18.92 -16.61 -4.24
CA ASN A 95 -18.89 -17.67 -5.25
C ASN A 95 -17.92 -18.80 -4.88
N SER A 96 -16.75 -18.46 -4.32
CA SER A 96 -15.78 -19.47 -3.86
C SER A 96 -16.32 -20.29 -2.70
N LEU A 97 -17.05 -19.68 -1.74
CA LEU A 97 -17.71 -20.42 -0.65
C LEU A 97 -18.81 -21.35 -1.18
N ALA A 98 -19.61 -20.89 -2.15
CA ALA A 98 -20.62 -21.72 -2.77
C ALA A 98 -20.01 -22.93 -3.49
N LEU A 99 -18.92 -22.71 -4.24
CA LEU A 99 -18.18 -23.77 -4.92
C LEU A 99 -17.57 -24.76 -3.91
N LEU A 100 -16.97 -24.25 -2.82
CA LEU A 100 -16.41 -25.08 -1.76
C LEU A 100 -17.47 -26.06 -1.20
N ASN A 101 -18.65 -25.56 -0.88
CA ASN A 101 -19.74 -26.40 -0.38
C ASN A 101 -20.16 -27.52 -1.39
N VAL A 102 -20.16 -27.17 -2.70
CA VAL A 102 -20.44 -28.16 -3.75
C VAL A 102 -19.35 -29.21 -3.84
N GLU A 103 -18.07 -28.80 -3.79
CA GLU A 103 -16.96 -29.76 -3.89
C GLU A 103 -16.81 -30.62 -2.64
N GLU A 104 -17.15 -30.11 -1.45
CA GLU A 104 -17.25 -30.92 -0.22
C GLU A 104 -18.28 -32.05 -0.38
N GLN A 105 -19.46 -31.75 -0.93
CA GLN A 105 -20.49 -32.74 -1.19
C GLN A 105 -20.05 -33.74 -2.26
N ASN A 106 -19.44 -33.26 -3.34
CA ASN A 106 -18.91 -34.10 -4.42
C ASN A 106 -17.85 -35.08 -3.91
N TYR A 107 -16.94 -34.60 -3.07
CA TYR A 107 -15.91 -35.45 -2.48
C TYR A 107 -16.50 -36.52 -1.55
N LYS A 108 -17.49 -36.15 -0.73
CA LYS A 108 -18.21 -37.11 0.11
C LYS A 108 -18.88 -38.23 -0.71
N ILE A 109 -19.58 -37.86 -1.79
CA ILE A 109 -20.17 -38.82 -2.72
C ILE A 109 -19.11 -39.72 -3.38
N ALA A 110 -17.95 -39.11 -3.74
CA ALA A 110 -16.85 -39.88 -4.33
C ALA A 110 -16.27 -40.93 -3.35
N LEU A 111 -16.21 -40.64 -2.05
CA LEU A 111 -15.82 -41.60 -1.01
C LEU A 111 -16.84 -42.71 -0.87
N GLU A 112 -18.13 -42.39 -0.80
CA GLU A 112 -19.21 -43.40 -0.75
C GLU A 112 -19.16 -44.32 -1.98
N ASN A 113 -18.86 -43.79 -3.17
CA ASN A 113 -18.71 -44.58 -4.38
C ASN A 113 -17.51 -45.54 -4.34
N ILE A 114 -16.40 -45.16 -3.67
CA ILE A 114 -15.28 -46.10 -3.47
C ILE A 114 -15.72 -47.28 -2.62
N ASP A 115 -16.43 -47.06 -1.55
CA ASP A 115 -16.90 -48.14 -0.66
C ASP A 115 -17.83 -49.09 -1.41
N ILE A 116 -18.78 -48.58 -2.18
CA ILE A 116 -19.67 -49.37 -3.04
C ILE A 116 -18.88 -50.16 -4.11
N ALA A 117 -17.92 -49.50 -4.76
CA ALA A 117 -17.11 -50.14 -5.78
C ALA A 117 -16.18 -51.21 -5.20
N TYR A 118 -15.65 -51.02 -4.01
CA TYR A 118 -14.88 -52.03 -3.28
C TYR A 118 -15.71 -53.25 -2.95
N ASP A 119 -16.93 -53.09 -2.43
CA ASP A 119 -17.83 -54.20 -2.12
C ASP A 119 -18.21 -54.99 -3.37
N ARG A 120 -18.51 -54.32 -4.49
CA ARG A 120 -18.75 -54.97 -5.78
C ARG A 120 -17.54 -55.76 -6.27
N TYR A 121 -16.37 -55.21 -6.15
CA TYR A 121 -15.12 -55.86 -6.53
C TYR A 121 -14.87 -57.11 -5.67
N ARG A 122 -15.07 -57.00 -4.35
CA ARG A 122 -14.85 -58.10 -3.42
C ARG A 122 -15.77 -59.32 -3.69
N VAL A 123 -17.00 -59.08 -4.13
CA VAL A 123 -17.96 -60.16 -4.48
C VAL A 123 -17.86 -60.60 -5.94
N GLY A 124 -16.88 -60.08 -6.71
CA GLY A 124 -16.65 -60.45 -8.11
C GLY A 124 -17.59 -59.81 -9.14
N ASN A 125 -18.39 -58.81 -8.72
CA ASN A 125 -19.35 -58.10 -9.57
C ASN A 125 -18.75 -56.83 -10.25
N SER A 126 -17.43 -56.59 -10.16
CA SER A 126 -16.72 -55.50 -10.80
C SER A 126 -15.31 -55.93 -11.17
N THR A 127 -14.76 -55.28 -12.21
CA THR A 127 -13.39 -55.54 -12.66
C THR A 127 -12.38 -54.68 -11.89
N PRO A 128 -11.09 -55.10 -11.82
CA PRO A 128 -10.04 -54.28 -11.24
C PRO A 128 -9.87 -52.91 -11.93
N VAL A 129 -10.19 -52.81 -13.23
CA VAL A 129 -10.11 -51.58 -14.01
C VAL A 129 -11.20 -50.60 -13.55
N GLU A 130 -12.45 -51.06 -13.45
CA GLU A 130 -13.58 -50.25 -12.96
C GLU A 130 -13.32 -49.74 -11.54
N PHE A 131 -12.79 -50.58 -10.65
CA PHE A 131 -12.44 -50.14 -9.30
C PHE A 131 -11.36 -49.05 -9.30
N ARG A 132 -10.29 -49.17 -10.14
CA ARG A 132 -9.28 -48.13 -10.28
C ARG A 132 -9.82 -46.84 -10.86
N ASP A 133 -10.78 -46.89 -11.76
CA ASP A 133 -11.41 -45.67 -12.31
C ASP A 133 -12.19 -44.92 -11.25
N VAL A 134 -12.89 -45.62 -10.35
CA VAL A 134 -13.55 -44.99 -9.20
C VAL A 134 -12.55 -44.37 -8.23
N GLN A 135 -11.44 -45.07 -7.93
CA GLN A 135 -10.36 -44.51 -7.11
C GLN A 135 -9.77 -43.22 -7.75
N ARG A 136 -9.50 -43.24 -9.06
CA ARG A 136 -9.00 -42.06 -9.77
C ARG A 136 -9.98 -40.89 -9.72
N SER A 137 -11.27 -41.19 -9.87
CA SER A 137 -12.34 -40.19 -9.76
C SER A 137 -12.39 -39.55 -8.38
N SER A 138 -12.21 -40.34 -7.31
CA SER A 138 -12.16 -39.81 -5.94
C SER A 138 -10.92 -38.92 -5.70
N VAL A 139 -9.74 -39.30 -6.19
CA VAL A 139 -8.55 -38.47 -6.11
C VAL A 139 -8.74 -37.14 -6.85
N THR A 140 -9.42 -37.20 -8.01
CA THR A 140 -9.77 -35.99 -8.76
C THR A 140 -10.75 -35.10 -7.99
N ALA A 141 -11.75 -35.66 -7.33
CA ALA A 141 -12.68 -34.92 -6.49
C ALA A 141 -11.96 -34.29 -5.29
N GLN A 142 -11.04 -35.02 -4.66
CA GLN A 142 -10.21 -34.50 -3.58
C GLN A 142 -9.35 -33.30 -4.02
N ALA A 143 -8.73 -33.39 -5.19
CA ALA A 143 -7.92 -32.28 -5.74
C ALA A 143 -8.79 -31.02 -5.96
N ARG A 144 -10.01 -31.18 -6.53
CA ARG A 144 -10.93 -30.06 -6.69
C ARG A 144 -11.38 -29.44 -5.36
N LEU A 145 -11.56 -30.26 -4.33
CA LEU A 145 -11.88 -29.75 -2.99
C LEU A 145 -10.75 -28.87 -2.46
N PHE A 146 -9.49 -29.31 -2.53
CA PHE A 146 -8.35 -28.51 -2.09
C PHE A 146 -8.18 -27.20 -2.89
N ASP A 147 -8.43 -27.26 -4.20
CA ASP A 147 -8.44 -26.06 -5.03
C ASP A 147 -9.55 -25.08 -4.62
N ALA A 148 -10.73 -25.58 -4.28
CA ALA A 148 -11.84 -24.75 -3.81
C ALA A 148 -11.56 -24.13 -2.43
N GLU A 149 -10.99 -24.91 -1.48
CA GLU A 149 -10.54 -24.41 -0.17
C GLU A 149 -9.50 -23.30 -0.32
N PHE A 150 -8.49 -23.53 -1.16
CA PHE A 150 -7.46 -22.53 -1.44
C PHE A 150 -8.05 -21.24 -2.02
N ASN A 151 -8.95 -21.36 -3.02
CA ASN A 151 -9.55 -20.19 -3.67
C ASN A 151 -10.45 -19.40 -2.71
N ALA A 152 -11.22 -20.09 -1.86
CA ALA A 152 -12.04 -19.44 -0.84
C ALA A 152 -11.16 -18.67 0.17
N LYS A 153 -10.06 -19.29 0.61
CA LYS A 153 -9.12 -18.66 1.55
C LYS A 153 -8.35 -17.51 0.94
N ALA A 154 -7.95 -17.63 -0.33
CA ALA A 154 -7.29 -16.54 -1.07
C ALA A 154 -8.20 -15.31 -1.21
N ALA A 155 -9.49 -15.53 -1.54
CA ALA A 155 -10.47 -14.45 -1.63
C ALA A 155 -10.74 -13.77 -0.27
N GLU A 156 -10.79 -14.55 0.83
CA GLU A 156 -10.90 -14.03 2.20
C GLU A 156 -9.72 -13.13 2.56
N ILE A 157 -8.49 -13.59 2.29
CA ILE A 157 -7.26 -12.81 2.57
C ILE A 157 -7.25 -11.51 1.76
N GLU A 158 -7.70 -11.55 0.51
CA GLU A 158 -7.78 -10.36 -0.33
C GLU A 158 -8.81 -9.35 0.20
N LEU A 159 -9.95 -9.79 0.70
CA LEU A 159 -10.91 -8.92 1.41
C LEU A 159 -10.32 -8.29 2.66
N LEU A 160 -9.59 -9.07 3.46
CA LEU A 160 -8.90 -8.56 4.65
C LEU A 160 -7.82 -7.53 4.28
N ARG A 161 -7.14 -7.73 3.15
CA ARG A 161 -6.16 -6.77 2.61
C ARG A 161 -6.82 -5.45 2.24
N LEU A 162 -7.93 -5.49 1.51
CA LEU A 162 -8.68 -4.30 1.09
C LEU A 162 -9.28 -3.53 2.28
N SER A 163 -9.70 -4.24 3.33
CA SER A 163 -10.22 -3.63 4.57
C SER A 163 -9.13 -3.14 5.53
N SER A 164 -7.85 -3.31 5.21
CA SER A 164 -6.69 -2.99 6.08
C SER A 164 -6.68 -3.71 7.44
N THR A 165 -7.43 -4.82 7.57
CA THR A 165 -7.53 -5.60 8.82
C THR A 165 -6.55 -6.78 8.90
N ILE A 166 -5.80 -7.03 7.83
CA ILE A 166 -4.81 -8.12 7.77
C ILE A 166 -3.84 -8.12 8.96
N SER A 167 -3.31 -6.97 9.33
CA SER A 167 -2.35 -6.86 10.44
C SER A 167 -2.95 -7.23 11.78
N GLN A 168 -4.24 -6.95 11.99
CA GLN A 168 -4.93 -7.27 13.25
C GLN A 168 -5.24 -8.77 13.37
N THR A 169 -5.59 -9.41 12.26
CA THR A 169 -5.92 -10.84 12.24
C THR A 169 -4.68 -11.71 12.50
N PHE A 170 -3.52 -11.35 11.95
CA PHE A 170 -2.28 -12.12 12.15
C PHE A 170 -1.57 -11.79 13.48
N LEU A 171 -1.74 -10.60 14.04
CA LEU A 171 -1.19 -10.22 15.33
C LEU A 171 -2.04 -10.74 16.50
N GLY A 172 -3.35 -10.88 16.34
CA GLY A 172 -4.27 -11.46 17.33
C GLY A 172 -4.16 -12.98 17.49
N ALA A 173 -3.60 -13.70 16.53
CA ALA A 173 -3.42 -15.16 16.56
C ALA A 173 -2.16 -15.62 17.34
N LYS A 174 -1.41 -14.70 17.95
CA LYS A 174 -0.18 -14.98 18.73
C LYS A 174 -0.35 -14.78 20.25
N GLN A 175 -1.60 -14.78 20.76
CA GLN A 175 -1.84 -14.80 22.21
C GLN A 175 -2.46 -16.12 22.64
#